data_f497e73696ca6723c46295c5defba212
#
_entry.id   f497e73696ca6723c46295c5defba212
#
_cell.length_a   1.000
_cell.length_b   1.000
_cell.length_c   1.000
_cell.angle_alpha   90.00
_cell.angle_beta   90.00
_cell.angle_gamma   90.00
#
_symmetry.space_group_name_H-M   'P 1'
#
loop_
_entity.id
_entity.type
_entity.pdbx_description
1 polymer ?
#
loop_
_entity_poly.entity_id
_entity_poly.type
_entity_poly.pdbx_seq_one_letter_code
_entity_poly.pdbx_strand_id
1 'polypeptide(L)'
;MQTSVIGFPRIGTLRELKFASEKYFKKEISEKELLQTGKELRVTHWNTQKQAGIDYISCNDFSYYDMVLDTVVLFNLIPKRYKELNLSDLDTYFAMARGYQGTSGDVKALAMKKWFNTNYHYIVPEIEDDMQIILAGNKPFAEYKE
;
A
#
# COMPACT_ATOMS: atom_id res chain seq x y z
N MET A 1 20.98 15.90 20.96
CA MET A 1 20.80 15.67 19.52
C MET A 1 19.54 14.81 19.40
N GLN A 2 18.64 15.15 18.49
CA GLN A 2 17.43 14.35 18.23
C GLN A 2 17.66 13.46 17.00
N THR A 3 17.12 12.26 17.02
CA THR A 3 17.30 11.23 15.99
C THR A 3 15.99 10.94 15.26
N SER A 4 16.07 10.67 13.97
CA SER A 4 14.93 10.23 13.16
C SER A 4 15.36 9.26 12.09
N VAL A 5 14.43 8.47 11.61
CA VAL A 5 14.58 7.61 10.42
C VAL A 5 13.47 7.92 9.42
N ILE A 6 13.76 7.79 8.13
CA ILE A 6 12.81 8.13 7.06
C ILE A 6 11.78 7.03 6.79
N GLY A 7 11.93 5.87 7.40
CA GLY A 7 11.02 4.74 7.25
C GLY A 7 11.63 3.43 7.74
N PHE A 8 10.83 2.37 7.72
CA PHE A 8 11.22 1.03 8.14
C PHE A 8 10.87 -0.01 7.05
N PRO A 9 11.70 -1.04 6.81
CA PRO A 9 11.39 -2.08 5.83
C PRO A 9 10.07 -2.79 6.15
N ARG A 10 9.08 -2.64 5.26
CA ARG A 10 7.69 -3.07 5.49
C ARG A 10 7.46 -4.58 5.49
N ILE A 11 8.39 -5.34 4.91
CA ILE A 11 8.14 -6.75 4.58
C ILE A 11 8.04 -7.68 5.80
N GLY A 12 8.61 -7.26 6.94
CA GLY A 12 8.74 -8.08 8.14
C GLY A 12 10.01 -8.95 8.12
N THR A 13 10.49 -9.33 9.32
CA THR A 13 11.75 -10.08 9.49
C THR A 13 11.70 -11.46 8.83
N LEU A 14 10.55 -12.12 8.88
CA LEU A 14 10.30 -13.42 8.25
C LEU A 14 9.49 -13.29 6.96
N ARG A 15 9.42 -12.09 6.38
CA ARG A 15 8.69 -11.78 5.14
C ARG A 15 7.19 -11.96 5.28
N GLU A 16 6.64 -11.67 6.45
CA GLU A 16 5.24 -11.89 6.84
C GLU A 16 4.28 -11.21 5.88
N LEU A 17 4.55 -9.95 5.49
CA LEU A 17 3.71 -9.22 4.53
C LEU A 17 3.65 -9.92 3.18
N LYS A 18 4.79 -10.45 2.70
CA LYS A 18 4.82 -11.18 1.43
C LYS A 18 3.91 -12.39 1.47
N PHE A 19 4.08 -13.24 2.49
CA PHE A 19 3.31 -14.47 2.59
C PHE A 19 1.81 -14.21 2.85
N ALA A 20 1.47 -13.21 3.64
CA ALA A 20 0.09 -12.80 3.84
C ALA A 20 -0.53 -12.30 2.53
N SER A 21 0.17 -11.44 1.77
CA SER A 21 -0.30 -10.98 0.47
C SER A 21 -0.50 -12.13 -0.53
N GLU A 22 0.43 -13.08 -0.59
CA GLU A 22 0.30 -14.26 -1.45
C GLU A 22 -0.91 -15.13 -1.08
N LYS A 23 -1.17 -15.33 0.22
CA LYS A 23 -2.36 -16.03 0.71
C LYS A 23 -3.65 -15.29 0.36
N TYR A 24 -3.65 -13.96 0.51
CA TYR A 24 -4.78 -13.13 0.13
C TYR A 24 -5.12 -13.27 -1.36
N PHE A 25 -4.11 -13.21 -2.25
CA PHE A 25 -4.31 -13.39 -3.69
C PHE A 25 -4.84 -14.77 -4.06
N LYS A 26 -4.52 -15.79 -3.27
CA LYS A 26 -5.07 -17.15 -3.41
C LYS A 26 -6.43 -17.34 -2.74
N LYS A 27 -6.96 -16.29 -2.08
CA LYS A 27 -8.20 -16.34 -1.28
C LYS A 27 -8.13 -17.33 -0.11
N GLU A 28 -6.94 -17.57 0.41
CA GLU A 28 -6.69 -18.41 1.59
C GLU A 28 -6.91 -17.64 2.90
N ILE A 29 -6.80 -16.31 2.85
CA ILE A 29 -7.11 -15.40 3.97
C ILE A 29 -8.03 -14.27 3.50
N SER A 30 -8.78 -13.70 4.43
CA SER A 30 -9.65 -12.56 4.21
C SER A 30 -8.87 -11.23 4.14
N GLU A 31 -9.53 -10.19 3.61
CA GLU A 31 -9.05 -8.81 3.66
C GLU A 31 -8.71 -8.38 5.10
N LYS A 32 -9.59 -8.70 6.06
CA LYS A 32 -9.40 -8.37 7.47
C LYS A 32 -8.12 -8.98 8.04
N GLU A 33 -7.80 -10.21 7.70
CA GLU A 33 -6.59 -10.90 8.15
C GLU A 33 -5.33 -10.28 7.53
N LEU A 34 -5.37 -9.89 6.26
CA LEU A 34 -4.25 -9.17 5.63
C LEU A 34 -4.04 -7.80 6.28
N LEU A 35 -5.11 -7.04 6.51
CA LEU A 35 -5.04 -5.73 7.17
C LEU A 35 -4.52 -5.86 8.61
N GLN A 36 -4.93 -6.89 9.34
CA GLN A 36 -4.43 -7.19 10.68
C GLN A 36 -2.93 -7.50 10.68
N THR A 37 -2.45 -8.31 9.73
CA THR A 37 -1.02 -8.58 9.57
C THR A 37 -0.24 -7.28 9.32
N GLY A 38 -0.75 -6.39 8.49
CA GLY A 38 -0.13 -5.08 8.25
C GLY A 38 -0.04 -4.23 9.51
N LYS A 39 -1.11 -4.21 10.31
CA LYS A 39 -1.15 -3.52 11.60
C LYS A 39 -0.10 -4.06 12.57
N GLU A 40 -0.03 -5.36 12.74
CA GLU A 40 0.95 -6.02 13.63
C GLU A 40 2.39 -5.72 13.22
N LEU A 41 2.66 -5.68 11.92
CA LEU A 41 3.97 -5.28 11.40
C LEU A 41 4.30 -3.83 11.73
N ARG A 42 3.38 -2.88 11.51
CA ARG A 42 3.60 -1.47 11.85
C ARG A 42 3.91 -1.29 13.32
N VAL A 43 3.10 -1.86 14.20
CA VAL A 43 3.31 -1.81 15.66
C VAL A 43 4.67 -2.39 16.04
N THR A 44 5.07 -3.51 15.44
CA THR A 44 6.38 -4.13 15.67
C THR A 44 7.52 -3.21 15.21
N HIS A 45 7.39 -2.58 14.04
CA HIS A 45 8.38 -1.66 13.49
C HIS A 45 8.54 -0.40 14.35
N TRP A 46 7.44 0.19 14.81
CA TRP A 46 7.49 1.35 15.71
C TRP A 46 8.12 1.01 17.06
N ASN A 47 7.76 -0.12 17.64
CA ASN A 47 8.37 -0.59 18.90
C ASN A 47 9.87 -0.86 18.75
N THR A 48 10.31 -1.43 17.63
CA THR A 48 11.72 -1.66 17.34
C THR A 48 12.50 -0.34 17.29
N GLN A 49 11.97 0.66 16.59
CA GLN A 49 12.56 1.99 16.50
C GLN A 49 12.60 2.68 17.87
N LYS A 50 11.50 2.60 18.63
CA LYS A 50 11.42 3.15 19.99
C LYS A 50 12.44 2.52 20.92
N GLN A 51 12.58 1.21 20.90
CA GLN A 51 13.56 0.47 21.71
C GLN A 51 15.01 0.81 21.32
N ALA A 52 15.25 1.14 20.05
CA ALA A 52 16.55 1.60 19.56
C ALA A 52 16.86 3.07 19.94
N GLY A 53 15.96 3.77 20.64
CA GLY A 53 16.16 5.14 21.08
C GLY A 53 15.96 6.21 20.00
N ILE A 54 15.16 5.92 18.99
CA ILE A 54 14.79 6.92 17.97
C ILE A 54 13.76 7.89 18.56
N ASP A 55 14.04 9.18 18.49
CA ASP A 55 13.19 10.25 19.04
C ASP A 55 11.95 10.50 18.16
N TYR A 56 12.13 10.53 16.84
CA TYR A 56 11.04 10.74 15.87
C TYR A 56 10.86 9.51 15.00
N ILE A 57 9.78 8.78 15.26
CA ILE A 57 9.41 7.57 14.53
C ILE A 57 8.43 7.95 13.42
N SER A 58 8.76 7.57 12.18
CA SER A 58 7.90 7.81 11.02
C SER A 58 6.63 6.95 11.07
N CYS A 59 5.53 7.51 10.60
CA CYS A 59 4.32 6.78 10.23
C CYS A 59 3.99 7.09 8.77
N ASN A 60 3.04 6.34 8.19
CA ASN A 60 2.66 6.43 6.78
C ASN A 60 3.76 6.02 5.79
N ASP A 61 4.77 5.32 6.25
CA ASP A 61 5.84 4.71 5.44
C ASP A 61 5.57 3.25 5.06
N PHE A 62 4.53 2.64 5.64
CA PHE A 62 4.09 1.28 5.33
C PHE A 62 3.16 1.27 4.11
N SER A 63 3.39 0.34 3.17
CA SER A 63 2.54 0.10 2.01
C SER A 63 2.29 -1.39 1.84
N TYR A 64 1.08 -1.78 1.42
CA TYR A 64 0.82 -3.17 1.02
C TYR A 64 1.50 -3.53 -0.29
N TYR A 65 1.73 -2.54 -1.15
CA TYR A 65 2.41 -2.71 -2.43
C TYR A 65 3.42 -1.61 -2.70
N ASP A 66 3.00 -0.35 -2.84
CA ASP A 66 3.82 0.78 -3.29
C ASP A 66 3.30 2.13 -2.74
N MET A 67 4.21 3.00 -2.31
CA MET A 67 3.88 4.31 -1.73
C MET A 67 3.23 5.28 -2.74
N VAL A 68 3.64 5.20 -4.01
CA VAL A 68 3.02 6.04 -5.05
C VAL A 68 1.57 5.61 -5.25
N LEU A 69 1.32 4.30 -5.27
CA LEU A 69 -0.04 3.76 -5.37
C LEU A 69 -0.90 4.12 -4.14
N ASP A 70 -0.33 4.11 -2.93
CA ASP A 70 -1.02 4.61 -1.74
C ASP A 70 -1.47 6.06 -1.91
N THR A 71 -0.61 6.90 -2.51
CA THR A 71 -0.91 8.30 -2.81
C THR A 71 -1.99 8.44 -3.89
N VAL A 72 -1.98 7.59 -4.91
CA VAL A 72 -3.03 7.52 -5.93
C VAL A 72 -4.40 7.30 -5.28
N VAL A 73 -4.49 6.34 -4.38
CA VAL A 73 -5.74 6.03 -3.65
C VAL A 73 -6.11 7.18 -2.71
N LEU A 74 -5.15 7.72 -1.96
CA LEU A 74 -5.37 8.82 -1.02
C LEU A 74 -6.01 10.04 -1.69
N PHE A 75 -5.63 10.35 -2.93
CA PHE A 75 -6.13 11.50 -3.70
C PHE A 75 -7.18 11.13 -4.76
N ASN A 76 -7.76 9.93 -4.69
CA ASN A 76 -8.81 9.45 -5.62
C ASN A 76 -8.39 9.45 -7.10
N LEU A 77 -7.11 9.30 -7.37
CA LEU A 77 -6.57 9.21 -8.73
C LEU A 77 -6.71 7.80 -9.31
N ILE A 78 -7.86 7.17 -9.09
CA ILE A 78 -8.16 5.81 -9.55
C ILE A 78 -8.80 5.90 -10.94
N PRO A 79 -8.20 5.31 -12.00
CA PRO A 79 -8.77 5.32 -13.34
C PRO A 79 -10.15 4.66 -13.39
N LYS A 80 -11.03 5.15 -14.28
CA LYS A 80 -12.42 4.70 -14.41
C LYS A 80 -12.53 3.19 -14.58
N ARG A 81 -11.66 2.59 -15.38
CA ARG A 81 -11.68 1.15 -15.65
C ARG A 81 -11.53 0.27 -14.39
N TYR A 82 -10.88 0.78 -13.33
CA TYR A 82 -10.82 0.04 -12.06
C TYR A 82 -12.03 0.32 -11.17
N LYS A 83 -12.58 1.55 -11.20
CA LYS A 83 -13.81 1.88 -10.47
C LYS A 83 -15.02 1.08 -10.97
N GLU A 84 -15.10 0.85 -12.27
CA GLU A 84 -16.16 0.08 -12.93
C GLU A 84 -16.20 -1.39 -12.52
N LEU A 85 -15.09 -1.93 -12.00
CA LEU A 85 -15.06 -3.30 -11.49
C LEU A 85 -15.87 -3.49 -10.20
N ASN A 86 -16.20 -2.42 -9.48
CA ASN A 86 -16.96 -2.44 -8.22
C ASN A 86 -16.39 -3.43 -7.18
N LEU A 87 -15.06 -3.46 -7.07
CA LEU A 87 -14.33 -4.27 -6.09
C LEU A 87 -14.26 -3.56 -4.73
N SER A 88 -13.80 -4.27 -3.69
CA SER A 88 -13.42 -3.62 -2.44
C SER A 88 -12.26 -2.62 -2.66
N ASP A 89 -12.03 -1.71 -1.71
CA ASP A 89 -10.94 -0.73 -1.80
C ASP A 89 -9.58 -1.43 -1.93
N LEU A 90 -9.37 -2.49 -1.15
CA LEU A 90 -8.12 -3.24 -1.18
C LEU A 90 -7.96 -4.05 -2.47
N ASP A 91 -9.02 -4.66 -2.97
CA ASP A 91 -8.98 -5.38 -4.26
C ASP A 91 -8.77 -4.41 -5.42
N THR A 92 -9.37 -3.21 -5.39
CA THR A 92 -9.13 -2.14 -6.36
C THR A 92 -7.66 -1.69 -6.33
N TYR A 93 -7.10 -1.49 -5.14
CA TYR A 93 -5.68 -1.19 -4.95
C TYR A 93 -4.77 -2.25 -5.60
N PHE A 94 -5.03 -3.53 -5.34
CA PHE A 94 -4.27 -4.62 -5.94
C PHE A 94 -4.55 -4.82 -7.43
N ALA A 95 -5.76 -4.52 -7.91
CA ALA A 95 -6.08 -4.54 -9.33
C ALA A 95 -5.23 -3.51 -10.11
N MET A 96 -5.03 -2.31 -9.55
CA MET A 96 -4.13 -1.32 -10.13
C MET A 96 -2.67 -1.80 -10.16
N ALA A 97 -2.21 -2.48 -9.09
CA ALA A 97 -0.83 -2.96 -8.98
C ALA A 97 -0.51 -4.18 -9.87
N ARG A 98 -1.46 -5.08 -10.06
CA ARG A 98 -1.23 -6.42 -10.62
C ARG A 98 -2.14 -6.79 -11.79
N GLY A 99 -3.14 -5.95 -12.08
CA GLY A 99 -4.25 -6.31 -12.92
C GLY A 99 -5.30 -7.14 -12.17
N TYR A 100 -6.42 -7.34 -12.82
CA TYR A 100 -7.50 -8.17 -12.29
C TYR A 100 -8.12 -8.98 -13.43
N GLN A 101 -8.44 -10.25 -13.15
CA GLN A 101 -9.20 -11.12 -14.01
C GLN A 101 -10.24 -11.85 -13.17
N GLY A 102 -11.51 -11.69 -13.52
CA GLY A 102 -12.58 -12.31 -12.74
C GLY A 102 -13.98 -11.95 -13.21
N THR A 103 -14.96 -12.24 -12.36
CA THR A 103 -16.39 -12.07 -12.68
C THR A 103 -16.79 -10.62 -12.91
N SER A 104 -16.06 -9.66 -12.34
CA SER A 104 -16.32 -8.22 -12.51
C SER A 104 -15.69 -7.63 -13.78
N GLY A 105 -14.92 -8.41 -14.53
CA GLY A 105 -14.24 -7.98 -15.75
C GLY A 105 -12.75 -8.29 -15.74
N ASP A 106 -12.07 -7.85 -16.79
CA ASP A 106 -10.62 -8.00 -16.93
C ASP A 106 -9.97 -6.63 -17.10
N VAL A 107 -8.94 -6.35 -16.33
CA VAL A 107 -8.17 -5.11 -16.43
C VAL A 107 -6.67 -5.38 -16.27
N LYS A 108 -5.87 -4.71 -17.10
CA LYS A 108 -4.40 -4.78 -16.97
C LYS A 108 -3.94 -3.90 -15.81
N ALA A 109 -2.82 -4.29 -15.17
CA ALA A 109 -2.15 -3.45 -14.19
C ALA A 109 -1.75 -2.09 -14.77
N LEU A 110 -1.59 -1.11 -13.89
CA LEU A 110 -0.90 0.13 -14.21
C LEU A 110 0.57 -0.14 -14.59
N ALA A 111 1.17 0.77 -15.33
CA ALA A 111 2.57 0.66 -15.69
C ALA A 111 3.47 0.68 -14.45
N MET A 112 4.61 0.01 -14.53
CA MET A 112 5.60 -0.04 -13.45
C MET A 112 6.94 0.47 -13.97
N LYS A 113 7.61 1.34 -13.21
CA LYS A 113 8.95 1.85 -13.51
C LYS A 113 9.90 1.67 -12.36
N LYS A 114 11.19 1.53 -12.69
CA LYS A 114 12.26 1.50 -11.70
C LYS A 114 12.54 2.90 -11.16
N TRP A 115 12.83 2.97 -9.85
CA TRP A 115 13.48 4.13 -9.28
C TRP A 115 14.94 4.18 -9.75
N PHE A 116 15.26 5.15 -10.60
CA PHE A 116 16.60 5.33 -11.15
C PHE A 116 17.18 4.02 -11.73
N ASN A 117 18.37 3.67 -11.35
CA ASN A 117 19.05 2.43 -11.75
C ASN A 117 19.02 1.37 -10.62
N THR A 118 17.93 1.29 -9.90
CA THR A 118 17.73 0.33 -8.80
C THR A 118 16.82 -0.83 -9.21
N ASN A 119 16.71 -1.84 -8.34
CA ASN A 119 15.70 -2.89 -8.48
C ASN A 119 14.36 -2.54 -7.87
N TYR A 120 14.24 -1.36 -7.24
CA TYR A 120 12.99 -0.87 -6.69
C TYR A 120 12.13 -0.26 -7.80
N HIS A 121 10.86 -0.61 -7.77
CA HIS A 121 9.86 -0.14 -8.74
C HIS A 121 8.76 0.64 -8.03
N TYR A 122 8.08 1.47 -8.79
CA TYR A 122 6.85 2.13 -8.38
C TYR A 122 5.77 1.98 -9.46
N ILE A 123 4.52 2.06 -9.04
CA ILE A 123 3.38 2.07 -9.96
C ILE A 123 3.23 3.49 -10.52
N VAL A 124 3.19 3.59 -11.84
CA VAL A 124 3.04 4.89 -12.53
C VAL A 124 1.56 5.30 -12.48
N PRO A 125 1.23 6.44 -11.86
CA PRO A 125 -0.14 6.96 -11.89
C PRO A 125 -0.61 7.21 -13.31
N GLU A 126 -1.86 6.90 -13.59
CA GLU A 126 -2.53 7.20 -14.84
C GLU A 126 -3.57 8.28 -14.57
N ILE A 127 -3.35 9.46 -15.13
CA ILE A 127 -4.20 10.63 -14.93
C ILE A 127 -5.11 10.79 -16.15
N GLU A 128 -6.42 10.81 -15.92
CA GLU A 128 -7.44 11.06 -16.93
C GLU A 128 -7.86 12.54 -16.87
N ASP A 129 -8.24 13.13 -18.00
CA ASP A 129 -8.51 14.58 -18.11
C ASP A 129 -9.63 15.09 -17.19
N ASP A 130 -10.58 14.23 -16.86
CA ASP A 130 -11.73 14.56 -15.99
C ASP A 130 -11.56 14.12 -14.53
N MET A 131 -10.38 13.65 -14.13
CA MET A 131 -10.11 13.33 -12.76
C MET A 131 -10.11 14.56 -11.86
N GLN A 132 -10.79 14.45 -10.74
CA GLN A 132 -10.74 15.43 -9.67
C GLN A 132 -9.83 14.94 -8.56
N ILE A 133 -8.80 15.72 -8.25
CA ILE A 133 -7.89 15.44 -7.15
C ILE A 133 -8.58 15.87 -5.86
N ILE A 134 -9.00 14.90 -5.07
CA ILE A 134 -9.65 15.13 -3.77
C ILE A 134 -9.01 14.23 -2.72
N LEU A 135 -8.94 14.70 -1.49
CA LEU A 135 -8.51 13.87 -0.36
C LEU A 135 -9.65 12.88 -0.03
N ALA A 136 -9.53 11.65 -0.52
CA ALA A 136 -10.54 10.60 -0.36
C ALA A 136 -10.25 9.63 0.79
N GLY A 137 -9.02 9.63 1.31
CA GLY A 137 -8.59 8.73 2.38
C GLY A 137 -8.01 9.46 3.58
N ASN A 138 -7.72 8.71 4.62
CA ASN A 138 -7.13 9.23 5.85
C ASN A 138 -5.97 8.37 6.38
N LYS A 139 -5.32 7.59 5.52
CA LYS A 139 -4.26 6.64 5.88
C LYS A 139 -3.21 7.25 6.83
N PRO A 140 -2.62 8.45 6.56
CA PRO A 140 -1.61 9.03 7.45
C PRO A 140 -2.13 9.24 8.87
N PHE A 141 -3.37 9.71 9.00
CA PHE A 141 -3.99 9.99 10.28
C PHE A 141 -4.42 8.70 11.01
N ALA A 142 -4.90 7.70 10.26
CA ALA A 142 -5.27 6.41 10.81
C ALA A 142 -4.03 5.70 11.39
N GLU A 143 -2.92 5.64 10.64
CA GLU A 143 -1.68 5.03 11.13
C GLU A 143 -1.04 5.82 12.29
N TYR A 144 -1.17 7.14 12.30
CA TYR A 144 -0.71 7.96 13.45
C TYR A 144 -1.47 7.65 14.73
N LYS A 145 -2.75 7.30 14.64
CA LYS A 145 -3.61 6.95 15.79
C LYS A 145 -3.51 5.50 16.23
N GLU A 146 -2.94 4.64 15.43
CA GLU A 146 -2.83 3.21 15.67
C GLU A 146 -1.88 2.88 16.82
#